data_0e86cb99cebc8d1eefd22bdf766b6cce
#
_entry.id   0e86cb99cebc8d1eefd22bdf766b6cce
#
_cell.length_a   1.000
_cell.length_b   1.000
_cell.length_c   1.000
_cell.angle_alpha   90.00
_cell.angle_beta   90.00
_cell.angle_gamma   90.00
#
_symmetry.space_group_name_H-M   'P 1'
#
loop_
_entity.id
_entity.type
_entity.pdbx_description
1 polymer ?
#
loop_
_entity_poly.entity_id
_entity_poly.type
_entity_poly.pdbx_seq_one_letter_code
_entity_poly.pdbx_strand_id
1 'polypeptide(L)'
;GYCYINWRVAGNPFQFLIYQREHWNQRTGLFFSTAAYQTDYLLRCLRSGSWRDALGLWLPNLIACFAALGLLAAAAPKLRASQTAWFLAYYIVAVGATWLLSAPRYLLVLLPVPQALAQCTRARAAGHVLTALSALCSLGYLIAFALRWQVW
;
A
#
# COMPACT_ATOMS: atom_id res chain seq x y z
N GLY A 1 5.16 2.96 24.97
CA GLY A 1 5.92 1.69 25.09
C GLY A 1 7.13 1.69 24.17
N TYR A 2 6.96 1.56 22.84
CA TYR A 2 8.05 1.32 21.89
C TYR A 2 9.15 2.42 21.87
N CYS A 3 8.77 3.69 21.80
CA CYS A 3 9.74 4.80 21.87
C CYS A 3 10.51 4.83 23.19
N TYR A 4 9.86 4.47 24.30
CA TYR A 4 10.53 4.38 25.61
C TYR A 4 11.59 3.26 25.60
N ILE A 5 11.29 2.11 25.02
CA ILE A 5 12.25 0.99 24.90
C ILE A 5 13.45 1.44 24.04
N ASN A 6 13.20 2.07 22.88
CA ASN A 6 14.28 2.58 22.04
C ASN A 6 15.16 3.60 22.80
N TRP A 7 14.53 4.50 23.54
CA TRP A 7 15.27 5.45 24.36
C TRP A 7 16.13 4.76 25.43
N ARG A 8 15.56 3.77 26.12
CA ARG A 8 16.30 3.01 27.19
C ARG A 8 17.46 2.21 26.63
N VAL A 9 17.35 1.62 25.46
CA VAL A 9 18.33 0.72 24.86
C VAL A 9 19.38 1.48 24.04
N ALA A 10 18.95 2.48 23.25
CA ALA A 10 19.79 3.15 22.26
C ALA A 10 19.99 4.66 22.54
N GLY A 11 19.44 5.19 23.65
CA GLY A 11 19.52 6.61 23.99
C GLY A 11 18.66 7.54 23.10
N ASN A 12 17.96 7.00 22.10
CA ASN A 12 17.16 7.76 21.16
C ASN A 12 15.77 7.12 21.01
N PRO A 13 14.67 7.85 21.31
CA PRO A 13 13.32 7.29 21.19
C PRO A 13 12.94 6.93 19.74
N PHE A 14 13.61 7.52 18.75
CA PHE A 14 13.37 7.31 17.33
C PHE A 14 14.48 6.48 16.64
N GLN A 15 15.23 5.69 17.40
CA GLN A 15 16.32 4.87 16.88
C GLN A 15 15.87 3.95 15.73
N PHE A 16 14.64 3.43 15.79
CA PHE A 16 14.09 2.60 14.73
C PHE A 16 14.02 3.29 13.36
N LEU A 17 13.80 4.62 13.32
CA LEU A 17 13.81 5.38 12.06
C LEU A 17 15.24 5.48 11.48
N ILE A 18 16.23 5.57 12.35
CA ILE A 18 17.65 5.56 11.94
C ILE A 18 18.00 4.21 11.33
N TYR A 19 17.65 3.11 12.00
CA TYR A 19 17.85 1.76 11.46
C TYR A 19 17.15 1.53 10.13
N GLN A 20 15.91 1.99 9.99
CA GLN A 20 15.19 1.89 8.72
C GLN A 20 15.88 2.66 7.60
N ARG A 21 16.42 3.83 7.91
CA ARG A 21 17.17 4.62 6.93
C ARG A 21 18.49 3.96 6.53
N GLU A 22 19.23 3.42 7.50
CA GLU A 22 20.57 2.87 7.28
C GLU A 22 20.53 1.49 6.60
N HIS A 23 19.59 0.63 7.00
CA HIS A 23 19.54 -0.76 6.53
C HIS A 23 18.54 -0.99 5.39
N TRP A 24 17.49 -0.16 5.29
CA TRP A 24 16.43 -0.30 4.29
C TRP A 24 16.32 0.89 3.35
N ASN A 25 17.21 1.88 3.49
CA ASN A 25 17.16 3.15 2.77
C ASN A 25 15.77 3.82 2.85
N GLN A 26 15.00 3.51 3.88
CA GLN A 26 13.67 4.04 4.12
C GLN A 26 13.76 5.43 4.72
N ARG A 27 13.06 6.38 4.11
CA ARG A 27 12.86 7.72 4.65
C ARG A 27 11.37 8.00 4.74
N THR A 28 10.96 8.74 5.75
CA THR A 28 9.62 9.32 5.78
C THR A 28 9.56 10.40 4.70
N GLY A 29 8.69 10.24 3.75
CA GLY A 29 8.43 11.19 2.68
C GLY A 29 6.96 11.59 2.64
N LEU A 30 6.62 12.53 1.77
CA LEU A 30 5.25 12.83 1.43
C LEU A 30 4.76 11.83 0.38
N PHE A 31 3.44 11.61 0.31
CA PHE A 31 2.79 10.75 -0.68
C PHE A 31 3.33 10.93 -2.10
N PHE A 32 3.51 12.18 -2.55
CA PHE A 32 4.01 12.49 -3.88
C PHE A 32 5.44 11.97 -4.13
N SER A 33 6.30 11.99 -3.12
CA SER A 33 7.67 11.43 -3.23
C SER A 33 7.64 9.93 -3.41
N THR A 34 6.76 9.23 -2.68
CA THR A 34 6.57 7.78 -2.79
C THR A 34 5.99 7.41 -4.16
N ALA A 35 4.95 8.13 -4.60
CA ALA A 35 4.34 7.90 -5.91
C ALA A 35 5.32 8.15 -7.06
N ALA A 36 6.10 9.23 -7.00
CA ALA A 36 7.12 9.55 -7.99
C ALA A 36 8.21 8.47 -8.05
N TYR A 37 8.71 8.05 -6.88
CA TYR A 37 9.69 6.98 -6.77
C TYR A 37 9.20 5.68 -7.40
N GLN A 38 8.01 5.22 -7.04
CA GLN A 38 7.45 3.97 -7.58
C GLN A 38 7.16 4.05 -9.07
N THR A 39 6.71 5.22 -9.54
CA THR A 39 6.48 5.46 -10.97
C THR A 39 7.78 5.40 -11.76
N ASP A 40 8.85 6.02 -11.27
CA ASP A 40 10.15 5.98 -11.91
C ASP A 40 10.69 4.56 -12.03
N TYR A 41 10.61 3.77 -10.95
CA TYR A 41 11.02 2.36 -11.00
C TYR A 41 10.14 1.53 -11.94
N LEU A 42 8.81 1.72 -11.94
CA LEU A 42 7.92 1.06 -12.90
C LEU A 42 8.34 1.38 -14.34
N LEU A 43 8.59 2.65 -14.64
CA LEU A 43 9.01 3.06 -15.99
C LEU A 43 10.38 2.48 -16.38
N ARG A 44 11.31 2.41 -15.43
CA ARG A 44 12.62 1.75 -15.66
C ARG A 44 12.45 0.26 -15.98
N CYS A 45 11.63 -0.45 -15.19
CA CYS A 45 11.34 -1.87 -15.44
C CYS A 45 10.68 -2.09 -16.80
N LEU A 46 9.73 -1.23 -17.18
CA LEU A 46 9.08 -1.31 -18.50
C LEU A 46 10.08 -1.07 -19.65
N ARG A 47 10.96 -0.09 -19.51
CA ARG A 47 12.00 0.23 -20.51
C ARG A 47 13.06 -0.87 -20.63
N SER A 48 13.41 -1.50 -19.52
CA SER A 48 14.40 -2.60 -19.50
C SER A 48 13.81 -3.97 -19.88
N GLY A 49 12.48 -4.06 -20.12
CA GLY A 49 11.79 -5.32 -20.39
C GLY A 49 11.60 -6.24 -19.17
N SER A 50 11.84 -5.72 -17.96
CA SER A 50 11.66 -6.46 -16.70
C SER A 50 10.18 -6.52 -16.28
N TRP A 51 9.34 -7.16 -17.12
CA TRP A 51 7.90 -7.24 -16.91
C TRP A 51 7.50 -7.91 -15.59
N ARG A 52 8.32 -8.86 -15.11
CA ARG A 52 8.06 -9.56 -13.85
C ARG A 52 8.05 -8.61 -12.66
N ASP A 53 9.04 -7.74 -12.57
CA ASP A 53 9.14 -6.75 -11.48
C ASP A 53 8.12 -5.63 -11.65
N ALA A 54 7.88 -5.21 -12.90
CA ALA A 54 6.87 -4.20 -13.19
C ALA A 54 5.47 -4.65 -12.74
N LEU A 55 5.03 -5.84 -13.12
CA LEU A 55 3.69 -6.37 -12.85
C LEU A 55 3.58 -7.03 -11.46
N GLY A 56 4.67 -7.62 -10.96
CA GLY A 56 4.68 -8.29 -9.66
C GLY A 56 4.78 -7.32 -8.48
N LEU A 57 5.49 -6.22 -8.63
CA LEU A 57 5.84 -5.33 -7.52
C LEU A 57 5.35 -3.89 -7.71
N TRP A 58 5.85 -3.19 -8.74
CA TRP A 58 5.68 -1.74 -8.84
C TRP A 58 4.26 -1.31 -9.21
N LEU A 59 3.67 -1.94 -10.22
CA LEU A 59 2.31 -1.62 -10.67
C LEU A 59 1.25 -1.90 -9.60
N PRO A 60 1.23 -3.05 -8.90
CA PRO A 60 0.25 -3.30 -7.85
C PRO A 60 0.36 -2.33 -6.68
N ASN A 61 1.58 -1.93 -6.31
CA ASN A 61 1.78 -0.94 -5.26
C ASN A 61 1.19 0.42 -5.64
N LEU A 62 1.45 0.91 -6.85
CA LEU A 62 0.86 2.15 -7.36
C LEU A 62 -0.65 2.08 -7.41
N ILE A 63 -1.21 1.00 -7.99
CA ILE A 63 -2.65 0.80 -8.06
C ILE A 63 -3.26 0.82 -6.66
N ALA A 64 -2.69 0.11 -5.70
CA ALA A 64 -3.18 0.07 -4.33
C ALA A 64 -3.19 1.45 -3.67
N CYS A 65 -2.12 2.24 -3.83
CA CYS A 65 -2.04 3.59 -3.27
C CYS A 65 -3.13 4.49 -3.84
N PHE A 66 -3.28 4.56 -5.15
CA PHE A 66 -4.26 5.44 -5.78
C PHE A 66 -5.69 4.92 -5.61
N ALA A 67 -5.91 3.60 -5.68
CA ALA A 67 -7.22 3.00 -5.45
C ALA A 67 -7.73 3.25 -4.03
N ALA A 68 -6.85 3.17 -3.02
CA ALA A 68 -7.22 3.47 -1.64
C ALA A 68 -7.68 4.92 -1.48
N LEU A 69 -6.98 5.89 -2.09
CA LEU A 69 -7.41 7.30 -2.08
C LEU A 69 -8.73 7.50 -2.83
N GLY A 70 -8.88 6.89 -3.99
CA GLY A 70 -10.11 6.95 -4.77
C GLY A 70 -11.31 6.37 -4.01
N LEU A 71 -11.11 5.22 -3.35
CA LEU A 71 -12.12 4.61 -2.48
C LEU A 71 -12.47 5.51 -1.31
N LEU A 72 -11.49 6.12 -0.66
CA LEU A 72 -11.74 7.05 0.43
C LEU A 72 -12.55 8.25 -0.05
N ALA A 73 -12.15 8.87 -1.16
CA ALA A 73 -12.86 10.01 -1.73
C ALA A 73 -14.32 9.67 -2.06
N ALA A 74 -14.57 8.50 -2.67
CA ALA A 74 -15.90 8.03 -3.02
C ALA A 74 -16.78 7.65 -1.81
N ALA A 75 -16.17 7.13 -0.75
CA ALA A 75 -16.87 6.64 0.42
C ALA A 75 -16.91 7.64 1.59
N ALA A 76 -16.06 8.65 1.62
CA ALA A 76 -15.97 9.62 2.71
C ALA A 76 -17.32 10.24 3.12
N PRO A 77 -18.25 10.61 2.21
CA PRO A 77 -19.56 11.12 2.61
C PRO A 77 -20.44 10.09 3.32
N LYS A 78 -20.12 8.80 3.23
CA LYS A 78 -20.90 7.69 3.80
C LYS A 78 -20.21 7.04 5.01
N LEU A 79 -18.97 7.39 5.26
CA LEU A 79 -18.19 6.93 6.40
C LEU A 79 -18.36 7.88 7.59
N ARG A 80 -18.15 7.38 8.81
CA ARG A 80 -18.07 8.24 9.99
C ARG A 80 -16.78 9.09 9.92
N ALA A 81 -16.84 10.32 10.38
CA ALA A 81 -15.69 11.24 10.38
C ALA A 81 -14.45 10.63 11.06
N SER A 82 -14.63 9.87 12.15
CA SER A 82 -13.54 9.17 12.84
C SER A 82 -12.88 8.09 11.97
N GLN A 83 -13.65 7.39 11.14
CA GLN A 83 -13.12 6.36 10.21
C GLN A 83 -12.32 7.02 9.08
N THR A 84 -12.82 8.14 8.55
CA THR A 84 -12.13 8.92 7.53
C THR A 84 -10.83 9.50 8.09
N ALA A 85 -10.86 10.08 9.29
CA ALA A 85 -9.68 10.63 9.96
C ALA A 85 -8.64 9.53 10.24
N TRP A 86 -9.06 8.37 10.74
CA TRP A 86 -8.20 7.22 10.97
C TRP A 86 -7.57 6.72 9.68
N PHE A 87 -8.37 6.60 8.62
CA PHE A 87 -7.86 6.19 7.30
C PHE A 87 -6.77 7.14 6.83
N LEU A 88 -7.02 8.45 6.85
CA LEU A 88 -6.05 9.45 6.40
C LEU A 88 -4.78 9.42 7.23
N ALA A 89 -4.88 9.38 8.55
CA ALA A 89 -3.72 9.35 9.44
C ALA A 89 -2.86 8.10 9.18
N TYR A 90 -3.48 6.93 9.09
CA TYR A 90 -2.76 5.70 8.80
C TYR A 90 -2.18 5.71 7.37
N TYR A 91 -2.94 6.18 6.39
CA TYR A 91 -2.50 6.25 5.01
C TYR A 91 -1.25 7.12 4.85
N ILE A 92 -1.23 8.30 5.48
CA ILE A 92 -0.07 9.21 5.47
C ILE A 92 1.16 8.51 6.05
N VAL A 93 1.00 7.80 7.16
CA VAL A 93 2.12 7.08 7.79
C VAL A 93 2.56 5.89 6.95
N ALA A 94 1.63 5.06 6.47
CA ALA A 94 1.93 3.84 5.74
C ALA A 94 2.50 4.11 4.34
N VAL A 95 1.92 5.07 3.62
CA VAL A 95 2.32 5.42 2.24
C VAL A 95 3.41 6.48 2.22
N GLY A 96 3.64 7.19 3.32
CA GLY A 96 4.71 8.16 3.46
C GLY A 96 6.13 7.57 3.50
N ALA A 97 6.28 6.26 3.65
CA ALA A 97 7.58 5.60 3.58
C ALA A 97 8.07 5.50 2.12
N THR A 98 9.28 5.97 1.84
CA THR A 98 9.82 6.00 0.46
C THR A 98 9.99 4.62 -0.15
N TRP A 99 10.36 3.62 0.64
CA TRP A 99 10.54 2.23 0.19
C TRP A 99 9.31 1.38 0.52
N LEU A 100 8.20 1.68 -0.12
CA LEU A 100 6.93 0.98 0.11
C LEU A 100 6.80 -0.23 -0.84
N LEU A 101 7.33 -1.38 -0.46
CA LEU A 101 7.29 -2.61 -1.27
C LEU A 101 6.02 -3.44 -1.11
N SER A 102 5.16 -3.12 -0.17
CA SER A 102 3.99 -3.94 0.16
C SER A 102 2.76 -3.07 0.47
N ALA A 103 2.50 -2.04 -0.35
CA ALA A 103 1.36 -1.17 -0.17
C ALA A 103 0.02 -1.91 -0.01
N PRO A 104 -0.31 -2.93 -0.82
CA PRO A 104 -1.55 -3.68 -0.65
C PRO A 104 -1.70 -4.29 0.73
N ARG A 105 -0.65 -4.87 1.29
CA ARG A 105 -0.66 -5.49 2.63
C ARG A 105 -0.94 -4.47 3.73
N TYR A 106 -0.29 -3.32 3.69
CA TYR A 106 -0.51 -2.27 4.68
C TYR A 106 -1.91 -1.67 4.57
N LEU A 107 -2.44 -1.52 3.37
CA LEU A 107 -3.76 -0.94 3.13
C LEU A 107 -4.90 -1.93 3.48
N LEU A 108 -4.68 -3.24 3.37
CA LEU A 108 -5.66 -4.25 3.76
C LEU A 108 -5.96 -4.27 5.26
N VAL A 109 -5.03 -3.85 6.10
CA VAL A 109 -5.23 -3.76 7.57
C VAL A 109 -6.22 -2.64 7.92
N LEU A 110 -6.45 -1.69 7.02
CA LEU A 110 -7.38 -0.59 7.24
C LEU A 110 -8.83 -1.05 7.10
N LEU A 111 -9.52 -1.24 8.23
CA LEU A 111 -10.96 -1.56 8.27
C LEU A 111 -11.84 -0.64 7.41
N PRO A 112 -11.58 0.68 7.30
CA PRO A 112 -12.36 1.54 6.40
C PRO A 112 -12.26 1.16 4.92
N VAL A 113 -11.19 0.47 4.46
CA VAL A 113 -11.04 0.06 3.05
C VAL A 113 -12.13 -0.93 2.63
N PRO A 114 -12.34 -2.09 3.30
CA PRO A 114 -13.42 -3.00 2.95
C PRO A 114 -14.80 -2.37 3.17
N GLN A 115 -14.97 -1.48 4.16
CA GLN A 115 -16.22 -0.76 4.35
C GLN A 115 -16.52 0.20 3.19
N ALA A 116 -15.52 0.97 2.74
CA ALA A 116 -15.63 1.85 1.59
C ALA A 116 -15.96 1.05 0.33
N LEU A 117 -15.28 -0.08 0.13
CA LEU A 117 -15.52 -0.97 -1.00
C LEU A 117 -16.96 -1.50 -1.00
N ALA A 118 -17.46 -1.96 0.15
CA ALA A 118 -18.84 -2.41 0.31
C ALA A 118 -19.86 -1.30 0.02
N GLN A 119 -19.56 -0.05 0.38
CA GLN A 119 -20.41 1.10 0.07
C GLN A 119 -20.44 1.42 -1.44
N CYS A 120 -19.34 1.22 -2.13
CA CYS A 120 -19.23 1.45 -3.57
C CYS A 120 -19.83 0.31 -4.41
N THR A 121 -19.91 -0.92 -3.87
CA THR A 121 -20.37 -2.13 -4.57
C THR A 121 -21.77 -2.58 -4.13
N ARG A 122 -22.68 -1.64 -3.87
CA ARG A 122 -24.08 -1.96 -3.46
C ARG A 122 -24.86 -2.75 -4.50
N ALA A 123 -24.58 -2.60 -5.79
CA ALA A 123 -25.17 -3.38 -6.85
C ALA A 123 -24.62 -4.81 -6.82
N ARG A 124 -25.49 -5.84 -6.79
CA ARG A 124 -25.09 -7.24 -6.78
C ARG A 124 -24.11 -7.59 -7.92
N ALA A 125 -24.39 -7.09 -9.11
CA ALA A 125 -23.52 -7.30 -10.28
C ALA A 125 -22.10 -6.75 -10.04
N ALA A 126 -21.96 -5.55 -9.50
CA ALA A 126 -20.65 -4.97 -9.18
C ALA A 126 -19.90 -5.79 -8.12
N GLY A 127 -20.62 -6.30 -7.10
CA GLY A 127 -20.06 -7.19 -6.10
C GLY A 127 -19.52 -8.49 -6.71
N HIS A 128 -20.29 -9.16 -7.58
CA HIS A 128 -19.85 -10.39 -8.25
C HIS A 128 -18.65 -10.16 -9.16
N VAL A 129 -18.66 -9.07 -9.95
CA VAL A 129 -17.52 -8.70 -10.80
C VAL A 129 -16.27 -8.46 -9.97
N LEU A 130 -16.37 -7.69 -8.89
CA LEU A 130 -15.24 -7.44 -8.00
C LEU A 130 -14.70 -8.72 -7.38
N THR A 131 -15.58 -9.61 -6.90
CA THR A 131 -15.17 -10.89 -6.33
C THR A 131 -14.46 -11.77 -7.37
N ALA A 132 -15.00 -11.86 -8.58
CA ALA A 132 -14.38 -12.62 -9.66
C ALA A 132 -13.01 -12.05 -10.04
N LEU A 133 -12.89 -10.73 -10.20
CA LEU A 133 -11.61 -10.07 -10.48
C LEU A 133 -10.60 -10.30 -9.35
N SER A 134 -11.03 -10.19 -8.10
CA SER A 134 -10.15 -10.43 -6.95
C SER A 134 -9.66 -11.88 -6.91
N ALA A 135 -10.54 -12.85 -7.20
CA ALA A 135 -10.16 -14.26 -7.26
C ALA A 135 -9.18 -14.53 -8.39
N LEU A 136 -9.41 -13.98 -9.59
CA LEU A 136 -8.51 -14.10 -10.73
C LEU A 136 -7.14 -13.46 -10.46
N CYS A 137 -7.12 -12.26 -9.89
CA CYS A 137 -5.87 -11.61 -9.49
C CYS A 137 -5.12 -12.43 -8.44
N SER A 138 -5.82 -12.95 -7.41
CA SER A 138 -5.20 -13.77 -6.37
C SER A 138 -4.60 -15.05 -6.95
N LEU A 139 -5.30 -15.73 -7.87
CA LEU A 139 -4.79 -16.91 -8.56
C LEU A 139 -3.56 -16.55 -9.42
N GLY A 140 -3.62 -15.45 -10.17
CA GLY A 140 -2.50 -14.99 -11.00
C GLY A 140 -1.26 -14.69 -10.16
N TYR A 141 -1.40 -14.01 -9.02
CA TYR A 141 -0.29 -13.73 -8.12
C TYR A 141 0.21 -14.99 -7.39
N LEU A 142 -0.66 -15.93 -7.06
CA LEU A 142 -0.24 -17.23 -6.52
C LEU A 142 0.64 -18.01 -7.52
N ILE A 143 0.24 -18.02 -8.80
CA ILE A 143 1.03 -18.64 -9.87
C ILE A 143 2.37 -17.89 -10.02
N ALA A 144 2.36 -16.57 -10.07
CA ALA A 144 3.58 -15.76 -10.17
C ALA A 144 4.54 -16.04 -8.99
N PHE A 145 4.01 -16.14 -7.77
CA PHE A 145 4.78 -16.53 -6.60
C PHE A 145 5.38 -17.94 -6.72
N ALA A 146 4.59 -18.91 -7.18
CA ALA A 146 5.07 -20.28 -7.41
C ALA A 146 6.16 -20.32 -8.48
N LEU A 147 6.11 -19.43 -9.47
CA LEU A 147 7.14 -19.25 -10.50
C LEU A 147 8.33 -18.40 -10.05
N ARG A 148 8.43 -18.09 -8.75
CA ARG A 148 9.50 -17.28 -8.12
C ARG A 148 9.60 -15.85 -8.67
N TRP A 149 8.48 -15.26 -9.06
CA TRP A 149 8.45 -13.82 -9.33
C TRP A 149 8.54 -13.07 -8.01
N GLN A 150 9.12 -11.87 -8.04
CA GLN A 150 8.95 -10.94 -6.91
C GLN A 150 7.51 -10.43 -6.93
N VAL A 151 6.76 -10.82 -5.92
CA VAL A 151 5.39 -10.35 -5.69
C VAL A 151 5.32 -9.66 -4.33
N TRP A 152 4.48 -8.62 -4.25
CA TRP A 152 4.32 -7.79 -3.04
C TRP A 152 3.78 -8.54 -1.82
#